data_ce8d9cde0849c60ef46751107f89515b
#
_entry.id   ce8d9cde0849c60ef46751107f89515b
#
_cell.length_a   1.000
_cell.length_b   1.000
_cell.length_c   1.000
_cell.angle_alpha   90.00
_cell.angle_beta   90.00
_cell.angle_gamma   90.00
#
_symmetry.space_group_name_H-M   'P 1'
#
loop_
_entity.id
_entity.type
_entity.pdbx_description
1 polymer ?
#
loop_
_entity_poly.entity_id
_entity_poly.type
_entity_poly.pdbx_seq_one_letter_code
_entity_poly.pdbx_strand_id
1 'polypeptide(L)'
;MEVINFAERNSIINQYMAELRDKNYQKNRLLFRHNIKRIGEMMAYELSKTLDYKPKTVVTPLGTLDIPLPKDDMVVATVLRAGLPFHEGFLNVFDKADNGFVSAFRMYINREHTEVGIHTEYIATQSVKNKTLLIVDPMLATGGSLAAAIESLLQTGKPKKIHLCCVIAAPEGIEVVKQALSENATIWCAAIDQGMNEQKYIVPGFGDCGDLCYGEKLQSFRKVAEKYGK
;
A
#
# COMPACT_ATOMS: atom_id res chain seq x y z
N MET A 1 -5.99 15.69 8.62
CA MET A 1 -5.27 14.62 7.91
C MET A 1 -4.85 15.14 6.54
N GLU A 2 -3.56 15.05 6.24
CA GLU A 2 -2.97 15.53 4.98
C GLU A 2 -3.10 14.45 3.89
N VAL A 3 -3.36 14.88 2.64
CA VAL A 3 -3.37 14.01 1.46
C VAL A 3 -2.41 14.61 0.43
N ILE A 4 -1.39 13.86 0.06
CA ILE A 4 -0.34 14.27 -0.88
C ILE A 4 -0.56 13.53 -2.19
N ASN A 5 -0.77 14.28 -3.28
CA ASN A 5 -0.97 13.77 -4.62
C ASN A 5 0.23 14.14 -5.50
N PHE A 6 1.05 13.14 -5.87
CA PHE A 6 2.23 13.38 -6.70
C PHE A 6 1.91 13.77 -8.15
N ALA A 7 0.69 13.46 -8.62
CA ALA A 7 0.25 13.88 -9.95
C ALA A 7 0.14 15.40 -10.12
N GLU A 8 0.13 16.17 -9.03
CA GLU A 8 0.12 17.64 -9.06
C GLU A 8 1.48 18.24 -9.42
N ARG A 9 2.54 17.43 -9.46
CA ARG A 9 3.91 17.86 -9.76
C ARG A 9 4.53 16.96 -10.80
N ASN A 10 5.29 17.55 -11.73
CA ASN A 10 6.03 16.77 -12.72
C ASN A 10 7.20 16.04 -12.07
N SER A 11 7.27 14.73 -12.29
CA SER A 11 8.37 13.88 -11.85
C SER A 11 8.47 12.64 -12.73
N ILE A 12 9.50 11.81 -12.51
CA ILE A 12 9.66 10.53 -13.22
C ILE A 12 8.50 9.54 -12.89
N ILE A 13 7.77 9.74 -11.80
CA ILE A 13 6.58 8.97 -11.47
C ILE A 13 5.55 9.06 -12.60
N ASN A 14 5.43 10.21 -13.28
CA ASN A 14 4.49 10.39 -14.38
C ASN A 14 4.76 9.39 -15.53
N GLN A 15 6.02 9.10 -15.83
CA GLN A 15 6.36 8.09 -16.85
C GLN A 15 5.92 6.69 -16.39
N TYR A 16 6.25 6.30 -15.14
CA TYR A 16 5.87 4.99 -14.63
C TYR A 16 4.34 4.83 -14.55
N MET A 17 3.63 5.90 -14.17
CA MET A 17 2.16 5.92 -14.18
C MET A 17 1.59 5.77 -15.58
N ALA A 18 2.17 6.45 -16.59
CA ALA A 18 1.74 6.31 -17.98
C ALA A 18 1.90 4.87 -18.48
N GLU A 19 3.03 4.24 -18.17
CA GLU A 19 3.32 2.85 -18.53
C GLU A 19 2.40 1.85 -17.82
N LEU A 20 2.07 2.08 -16.53
CA LEU A 20 1.10 1.25 -15.79
C LEU A 20 -0.32 1.35 -16.36
N ARG A 21 -0.70 2.52 -16.89
CA ARG A 21 -2.03 2.78 -17.46
C ARG A 21 -2.17 2.32 -18.92
N ASP A 22 -1.07 2.22 -19.66
CA ASP A 22 -1.10 1.81 -21.06
C ASP A 22 -1.44 0.32 -21.19
N LYS A 23 -2.59 0.03 -21.82
CA LYS A 23 -3.14 -1.33 -22.00
C LYS A 23 -2.22 -2.30 -22.74
N ASN A 24 -1.24 -1.81 -23.49
CA ASN A 24 -0.27 -2.65 -24.20
C ASN A 24 0.95 -2.92 -23.31
N TYR A 25 1.43 -1.90 -22.60
CA TYR A 25 2.59 -2.01 -21.72
C TYR A 25 2.31 -2.91 -20.51
N GLN A 26 1.15 -2.78 -19.87
CA GLN A 26 0.76 -3.54 -18.67
C GLN A 26 0.63 -5.06 -18.90
N LYS A 27 0.58 -5.54 -20.18
CA LYS A 27 0.58 -6.98 -20.50
C LYS A 27 1.87 -7.69 -20.07
N ASN A 28 2.97 -6.95 -19.95
CA ASN A 28 4.22 -7.49 -19.43
C ASN A 28 4.24 -7.42 -17.91
N ARG A 29 3.91 -8.53 -17.24
CA ARG A 29 3.84 -8.62 -15.78
C ARG A 29 5.13 -8.24 -15.06
N LEU A 30 6.30 -8.52 -15.65
CA LEU A 30 7.59 -8.14 -15.06
C LEU A 30 7.72 -6.62 -15.02
N LEU A 31 7.51 -5.96 -16.16
CA LEU A 31 7.61 -4.50 -16.25
C LEU A 31 6.55 -3.80 -15.42
N PHE A 32 5.33 -4.36 -15.35
CA PHE A 32 4.27 -3.84 -14.50
C PHE A 32 4.69 -3.84 -13.01
N ARG A 33 5.17 -4.98 -12.48
CA ARG A 33 5.69 -5.06 -11.11
C ARG A 33 6.88 -4.13 -10.87
N HIS A 34 7.79 -4.01 -11.85
CA HIS A 34 8.94 -3.11 -11.74
C HIS A 34 8.52 -1.64 -11.60
N ASN A 35 7.51 -1.19 -12.34
CA ASN A 35 7.02 0.18 -12.23
C ASN A 35 6.30 0.43 -10.90
N ILE A 36 5.51 -0.52 -10.40
CA ILE A 36 4.92 -0.46 -9.05
C ILE A 36 6.04 -0.31 -8.00
N LYS A 37 7.11 -1.12 -8.10
CA LYS A 37 8.26 -1.07 -7.19
C LYS A 37 8.98 0.27 -7.25
N ARG A 38 9.29 0.78 -8.46
CA ARG A 38 9.96 2.08 -8.67
C ARG A 38 9.15 3.25 -8.08
N ILE A 39 7.82 3.24 -8.25
CA ILE A 39 6.96 4.23 -7.62
C ILE A 39 7.06 4.12 -6.09
N GLY A 40 7.12 2.90 -5.54
CA GLY A 40 7.35 2.68 -4.11
C GLY A 40 8.66 3.28 -3.62
N GLU A 41 9.76 3.08 -4.35
CA GLU A 41 11.07 3.66 -4.02
C GLU A 41 11.04 5.19 -4.01
N MET A 42 10.44 5.80 -5.05
CA MET A 42 10.33 7.26 -5.15
C MET A 42 9.44 7.84 -4.05
N MET A 43 8.32 7.19 -3.76
CA MET A 43 7.41 7.62 -2.71
C MET A 43 8.04 7.48 -1.32
N ALA A 44 8.75 6.39 -1.05
CA ALA A 44 9.50 6.17 0.18
C ALA A 44 10.58 7.26 0.38
N TYR A 45 11.28 7.63 -0.69
CA TYR A 45 12.24 8.73 -0.65
C TYR A 45 11.58 10.07 -0.30
N GLU A 46 10.48 10.42 -0.94
CA GLU A 46 9.75 11.66 -0.62
C GLU A 46 9.21 11.64 0.82
N LEU A 47 8.63 10.51 1.26
CA LEU A 47 8.16 10.32 2.61
C LEU A 47 9.29 10.46 3.64
N SER A 48 10.49 9.97 3.33
CA SER A 48 11.63 10.02 4.24
C SER A 48 11.95 11.44 4.70
N LYS A 49 11.67 12.46 3.88
CA LYS A 49 11.88 13.88 4.20
C LYS A 49 10.99 14.39 5.35
N THR A 50 9.93 13.66 5.70
CA THR A 50 8.97 13.99 6.77
C THR A 50 9.23 13.24 8.07
N LEU A 51 10.23 12.35 8.11
CA LEU A 51 10.61 11.59 9.29
C LEU A 51 11.38 12.46 10.28
N ASP A 52 11.47 11.99 11.51
CA ASP A 52 12.32 12.62 12.52
C ASP A 52 13.78 12.17 12.34
N TYR A 53 14.72 13.11 12.50
CA TYR A 53 16.15 12.86 12.36
C TYR A 53 16.89 13.17 13.66
N LYS A 54 17.99 12.45 13.91
CA LYS A 54 18.93 12.76 14.99
C LYS A 54 20.37 12.68 14.47
N PRO A 55 21.30 13.54 14.96
CA PRO A 55 22.68 13.46 14.59
C PRO A 55 23.28 12.15 15.08
N LYS A 56 24.15 11.56 14.25
CA LYS A 56 24.99 10.41 14.58
C LYS A 56 26.41 10.70 14.13
N THR A 57 27.36 10.62 15.05
CA THR A 57 28.79 10.74 14.73
C THR A 57 29.23 9.53 13.90
N VAL A 58 29.78 9.80 12.74
CA VAL A 58 30.35 8.81 11.81
C VAL A 58 31.85 9.00 11.76
N VAL A 59 32.61 7.90 11.93
CA VAL A 59 34.04 7.88 11.77
C VAL A 59 34.39 7.46 10.37
N THR A 60 35.15 8.29 9.67
CA THR A 60 35.67 8.01 8.32
C THR A 60 37.20 7.74 8.42
N PRO A 61 37.84 7.26 7.37
CA PRO A 61 39.30 7.11 7.34
C PRO A 61 40.07 8.42 7.55
N LEU A 62 39.44 9.58 7.36
CA LEU A 62 40.10 10.89 7.39
C LEU A 62 39.64 11.78 8.54
N GLY A 63 38.63 11.36 9.33
CA GLY A 63 38.12 12.16 10.45
C GLY A 63 36.76 11.73 10.93
N THR A 64 36.06 12.61 11.64
CA THR A 64 34.73 12.39 12.17
C THR A 64 33.78 13.50 11.72
N LEU A 65 32.52 13.18 11.54
CA LEU A 65 31.43 14.15 11.25
C LEU A 65 30.12 13.67 11.83
N ASP A 66 29.20 14.60 12.07
CA ASP A 66 27.83 14.29 12.47
C ASP A 66 26.91 14.32 11.26
N ILE A 67 26.18 13.22 11.04
CA ILE A 67 25.19 13.09 9.96
C ILE A 67 23.81 12.87 10.60
N PRO A 68 22.78 13.67 10.21
CA PRO A 68 21.41 13.40 10.62
C PRO A 68 20.91 12.10 10.00
N LEU A 69 20.52 11.13 10.81
CA LEU A 69 19.94 9.87 10.38
C LEU A 69 18.50 9.74 10.88
N PRO A 70 17.61 9.07 10.13
CA PRO A 70 16.26 8.75 10.60
C PRO A 70 16.34 8.02 11.94
N LYS A 71 15.52 8.44 12.89
CA LYS A 71 15.51 7.86 14.25
C LYS A 71 14.32 6.95 14.51
N ASP A 72 13.34 6.96 13.60
CA ASP A 72 12.11 6.22 13.80
C ASP A 72 12.28 4.72 13.52
N ASP A 73 11.84 3.90 14.47
CA ASP A 73 11.58 2.50 14.18
C ASP A 73 10.34 2.40 13.32
N MET A 74 10.39 1.60 12.25
CA MET A 74 9.34 1.53 11.25
C MET A 74 8.81 0.13 11.06
N VAL A 75 7.53 0.04 10.72
CA VAL A 75 6.88 -1.17 10.18
C VAL A 75 6.32 -0.83 8.82
N VAL A 76 6.71 -1.56 7.79
CA VAL A 76 6.12 -1.49 6.45
C VAL A 76 5.14 -2.64 6.31
N ALA A 77 3.85 -2.34 6.23
CA ALA A 77 2.78 -3.33 6.12
C ALA A 77 2.07 -3.24 4.77
N THR A 78 1.71 -4.38 4.20
CA THR A 78 1.03 -4.44 2.89
C THR A 78 -0.12 -5.44 2.88
N VAL A 79 -1.09 -5.20 1.96
CA VAL A 79 -2.20 -6.12 1.72
C VAL A 79 -1.85 -7.06 0.55
N LEU A 80 -1.95 -8.36 0.81
CA LEU A 80 -1.67 -9.38 -0.18
C LEU A 80 -2.84 -9.49 -1.20
N ARG A 81 -2.54 -9.74 -2.45
CA ARG A 81 -1.29 -10.03 -3.17
C ARG A 81 -0.70 -8.78 -3.84
N ALA A 82 -1.57 -7.81 -4.21
CA ALA A 82 -1.24 -6.68 -5.07
C ALA A 82 -0.13 -5.79 -4.50
N GLY A 83 -0.06 -5.69 -3.18
CA GLY A 83 0.87 -4.81 -2.49
C GLY A 83 2.34 -5.25 -2.51
N LEU A 84 2.65 -6.52 -2.81
CA LEU A 84 4.01 -7.04 -2.71
C LEU A 84 5.08 -6.25 -3.49
N PRO A 85 4.91 -5.87 -4.77
CA PRO A 85 5.93 -5.11 -5.48
C PRO A 85 6.11 -3.71 -4.92
N PHE A 86 5.02 -3.10 -4.44
CA PHE A 86 5.06 -1.77 -3.84
C PHE A 86 5.78 -1.79 -2.48
N HIS A 87 5.48 -2.80 -1.66
CA HIS A 87 6.15 -3.07 -0.40
C HIS A 87 7.67 -3.28 -0.60
N GLU A 88 8.06 -4.07 -1.60
CA GLU A 88 9.47 -4.27 -1.94
C GLU A 88 10.18 -2.96 -2.27
N GLY A 89 9.50 -2.03 -2.97
CA GLY A 89 10.02 -0.69 -3.24
C GLY A 89 10.30 0.11 -1.98
N PHE A 90 9.41 0.06 -0.98
CA PHE A 90 9.64 0.70 0.31
C PHE A 90 10.79 0.07 1.08
N LEU A 91 10.94 -1.26 1.04
CA LEU A 91 12.04 -1.94 1.71
C LEU A 91 13.41 -1.64 1.09
N ASN A 92 13.48 -1.33 -0.19
CA ASN A 92 14.73 -0.89 -0.82
C ASN A 92 15.25 0.45 -0.27
N VAL A 93 14.36 1.26 0.33
CA VAL A 93 14.71 2.55 0.94
C VAL A 93 14.82 2.42 2.47
N PHE A 94 13.92 1.67 3.08
CA PHE A 94 13.86 1.44 4.53
C PHE A 94 14.28 0.01 4.87
N ASP A 95 15.53 -0.34 4.61
CA ASP A 95 16.11 -1.68 4.71
C ASP A 95 16.07 -2.31 6.11
N LYS A 96 15.90 -1.48 7.16
CA LYS A 96 15.81 -1.89 8.56
C LYS A 96 14.38 -1.95 9.11
N ALA A 97 13.38 -1.65 8.28
CA ALA A 97 12.00 -1.69 8.72
C ALA A 97 11.53 -3.12 9.01
N ASP A 98 10.76 -3.28 10.07
CA ASP A 98 9.98 -4.50 10.28
C ASP A 98 8.91 -4.64 9.19
N ASN A 99 8.46 -5.87 8.95
CA ASN A 99 7.53 -6.17 7.88
C ASN A 99 6.19 -6.64 8.42
N GLY A 100 5.11 -6.19 7.77
CA GLY A 100 3.75 -6.64 8.04
C GLY A 100 3.04 -7.11 6.77
N PHE A 101 2.34 -8.24 6.87
CA PHE A 101 1.54 -8.78 5.77
C PHE A 101 0.13 -9.03 6.26
N VAL A 102 -0.85 -8.52 5.53
CA VAL A 102 -2.27 -8.70 5.83
C VAL A 102 -2.95 -9.33 4.62
N SER A 103 -3.73 -10.37 4.84
CA SER A 103 -4.66 -10.91 3.85
C SER A 103 -6.07 -10.54 4.28
N ALA A 104 -6.70 -9.67 3.51
CA ALA A 104 -8.08 -9.28 3.71
C ALA A 104 -8.87 -9.51 2.42
N PHE A 105 -10.05 -10.11 2.53
CA PHE A 105 -10.92 -10.36 1.39
C PHE A 105 -12.38 -10.15 1.75
N ARG A 106 -13.19 -9.90 0.73
CA ARG A 106 -14.63 -9.76 0.86
C ARG A 106 -15.27 -11.13 0.97
N MET A 107 -16.12 -11.32 1.98
CA MET A 107 -16.95 -12.50 2.12
C MET A 107 -18.39 -12.11 2.48
N TYR A 108 -19.33 -12.99 2.18
CA TYR A 108 -20.69 -12.84 2.70
C TYR A 108 -20.71 -13.24 4.16
N ILE A 109 -21.22 -12.36 5.03
CA ILE A 109 -21.29 -12.57 6.48
C ILE A 109 -22.61 -13.23 6.92
N ASN A 110 -23.60 -13.30 6.02
CA ASN A 110 -24.85 -13.96 6.26
C ASN A 110 -25.11 -15.12 5.28
N ARG A 111 -25.96 -16.07 5.71
CA ARG A 111 -26.32 -17.26 4.89
C ARG A 111 -27.09 -16.91 3.60
N GLU A 112 -27.76 -15.78 3.57
CA GLU A 112 -28.57 -15.30 2.47
C GLU A 112 -27.73 -14.59 1.37
N HIS A 113 -26.43 -14.39 1.61
CA HIS A 113 -25.49 -13.71 0.71
C HIS A 113 -25.91 -12.28 0.34
N THR A 114 -26.62 -11.61 1.23
CA THR A 114 -27.07 -10.22 1.03
C THR A 114 -26.15 -9.21 1.70
N GLU A 115 -25.39 -9.63 2.72
CA GLU A 115 -24.45 -8.77 3.43
C GLU A 115 -23.01 -9.17 3.13
N VAL A 116 -22.21 -8.21 2.67
CA VAL A 116 -20.79 -8.39 2.39
C VAL A 116 -19.97 -7.77 3.52
N GLY A 117 -19.19 -8.59 4.19
CA GLY A 117 -18.19 -8.15 5.15
C GLY A 117 -16.77 -8.30 4.58
N ILE A 118 -15.82 -7.68 5.27
CA ILE A 118 -14.40 -7.89 5.01
C ILE A 118 -13.83 -8.70 6.15
N HIS A 119 -13.18 -9.80 5.81
CA HIS A 119 -12.55 -10.69 6.77
C HIS A 119 -11.04 -10.63 6.61
N THR A 120 -10.34 -10.39 7.72
CA THR A 120 -8.88 -10.54 7.78
C THR A 120 -8.58 -11.99 8.16
N GLU A 121 -8.06 -12.76 7.20
CA GLU A 121 -7.77 -14.19 7.40
C GLU A 121 -6.37 -14.43 7.96
N TYR A 122 -5.45 -13.54 7.62
CA TYR A 122 -4.06 -13.68 7.99
C TYR A 122 -3.43 -12.34 8.28
N ILE A 123 -2.74 -12.26 9.40
CA ILE A 123 -1.89 -11.13 9.76
C ILE A 123 -0.58 -11.65 10.33
N ALA A 124 0.53 -11.22 9.76
CA ALA A 124 1.86 -11.43 10.29
C ALA A 124 2.58 -10.10 10.33
N THR A 125 2.82 -9.57 11.52
CA THR A 125 3.46 -8.28 11.73
C THR A 125 4.12 -8.23 13.09
N GLN A 126 5.11 -7.36 13.24
CA GLN A 126 5.61 -6.94 14.54
C GLN A 126 4.63 -5.95 15.18
N SER A 127 4.75 -5.75 16.50
CA SER A 127 3.97 -4.70 17.17
C SER A 127 4.28 -3.34 16.55
N VAL A 128 3.23 -2.57 16.25
CA VAL A 128 3.34 -1.20 15.72
C VAL A 128 3.45 -0.16 16.84
N LYS A 129 3.44 -0.58 18.11
CA LYS A 129 3.46 0.31 19.27
C LYS A 129 4.66 1.25 19.26
N ASN A 130 4.40 2.55 19.28
CA ASN A 130 5.41 3.64 19.28
C ASN A 130 6.31 3.68 18.03
N LYS A 131 5.98 2.93 16.96
CA LYS A 131 6.70 2.94 15.69
C LYS A 131 5.99 3.83 14.66
N THR A 132 6.69 4.19 13.59
CA THR A 132 6.09 4.77 12.39
C THR A 132 5.57 3.62 11.53
N LEU A 133 4.25 3.59 11.30
CA LEU A 133 3.56 2.57 10.50
C LEU A 133 3.38 3.08 9.06
N LEU A 134 4.00 2.39 8.12
CA LEU A 134 3.82 2.61 6.68
C LEU A 134 2.90 1.52 6.14
N ILE A 135 1.70 1.89 5.69
CA ILE A 135 0.75 0.96 5.08
C ILE A 135 0.79 1.18 3.58
N VAL A 136 1.20 0.18 2.83
CA VAL A 136 1.47 0.31 1.40
C VAL A 136 0.59 -0.65 0.60
N ASP A 137 -0.30 -0.09 -0.23
CA ASP A 137 -1.18 -0.84 -1.12
C ASP A 137 -1.32 -0.08 -2.45
N PRO A 138 -1.10 -0.70 -3.61
CA PRO A 138 -1.14 0.02 -4.88
C PRO A 138 -2.51 0.60 -5.24
N MET A 139 -3.61 0.12 -4.65
CA MET A 139 -4.95 0.52 -5.04
C MET A 139 -5.87 0.85 -3.86
N LEU A 140 -6.24 2.11 -3.73
CA LEU A 140 -7.27 2.56 -2.79
C LEU A 140 -8.58 2.83 -3.56
N ALA A 141 -9.34 1.77 -3.85
CA ALA A 141 -10.62 1.85 -4.55
C ALA A 141 -11.78 2.18 -3.58
N THR A 142 -12.46 1.18 -3.04
CA THR A 142 -13.55 1.39 -2.06
C THR A 142 -13.06 1.69 -0.65
N GLY A 143 -11.79 1.45 -0.35
CA GLY A 143 -11.20 1.64 0.97
C GLY A 143 -11.50 0.54 1.99
N GLY A 144 -12.54 -0.27 1.80
CA GLY A 144 -12.99 -1.21 2.83
C GLY A 144 -11.94 -2.26 3.23
N SER A 145 -11.29 -2.93 2.26
CA SER A 145 -10.25 -3.92 2.58
C SER A 145 -9.06 -3.30 3.30
N LEU A 146 -8.71 -2.07 2.90
CA LEU A 146 -7.62 -1.34 3.53
C LEU A 146 -7.98 -0.85 4.93
N ALA A 147 -9.22 -0.39 5.15
CA ALA A 147 -9.73 -0.04 6.48
C ALA A 147 -9.67 -1.24 7.44
N ALA A 148 -10.12 -2.43 7.01
CA ALA A 148 -10.02 -3.64 7.82
C ALA A 148 -8.56 -4.05 8.12
N ALA A 149 -7.66 -3.88 7.16
CA ALA A 149 -6.24 -4.11 7.37
C ALA A 149 -5.63 -3.12 8.38
N ILE A 150 -6.00 -1.84 8.29
CA ILE A 150 -5.61 -0.80 9.25
C ILE A 150 -6.08 -1.19 10.66
N GLU A 151 -7.35 -1.52 10.83
CA GLU A 151 -7.91 -1.92 12.12
C GLU A 151 -7.17 -3.11 12.72
N SER A 152 -6.88 -4.14 11.90
CA SER A 152 -6.13 -5.32 12.34
C SER A 152 -4.69 -4.99 12.77
N LEU A 153 -4.00 -4.11 12.06
CA LEU A 153 -2.66 -3.65 12.40
C LEU A 153 -2.66 -2.85 13.71
N LEU A 154 -3.66 -1.97 13.91
CA LEU A 154 -3.78 -1.16 15.11
C LEU A 154 -4.08 -1.97 16.38
N GLN A 155 -4.61 -3.18 16.27
CA GLN A 155 -4.76 -4.12 17.41
C GLN A 155 -3.39 -4.55 17.97
N THR A 156 -2.31 -4.49 17.20
CA THR A 156 -0.96 -4.86 17.65
C THR A 156 -0.25 -3.74 18.42
N GLY A 157 -0.86 -2.56 18.52
CA GLY A 157 -0.38 -1.42 19.30
C GLY A 157 -0.73 -0.08 18.67
N LYS A 158 -0.51 1.01 19.42
CA LYS A 158 -0.73 2.38 18.94
C LYS A 158 0.56 2.90 18.28
N PRO A 159 0.57 3.16 16.96
CA PRO A 159 1.72 3.74 16.28
C PRO A 159 1.91 5.22 16.66
N LYS A 160 3.12 5.72 16.48
CA LYS A 160 3.48 7.13 16.66
C LYS A 160 2.97 7.99 15.51
N LYS A 161 3.19 7.53 14.28
CA LYS A 161 2.70 8.13 13.03
C LYS A 161 2.19 7.03 12.10
N ILE A 162 1.28 7.39 11.20
CA ILE A 162 0.79 6.50 10.16
C ILE A 162 0.95 7.18 8.80
N HIS A 163 1.53 6.48 7.86
CA HIS A 163 1.57 6.88 6.46
C HIS A 163 0.88 5.79 5.63
N LEU A 164 -0.21 6.15 4.97
CA LEU A 164 -0.89 5.29 4.01
C LEU A 164 -0.43 5.69 2.61
N CYS A 165 0.11 4.74 1.86
CA CYS A 165 0.73 4.97 0.56
C CYS A 165 0.03 4.15 -0.52
N CYS A 166 -0.39 4.80 -1.62
CA CYS A 166 -1.09 4.17 -2.73
C CYS A 166 -0.51 4.61 -4.08
N VAL A 167 -0.52 3.73 -5.07
CA VAL A 167 -0.17 4.12 -6.44
C VAL A 167 -1.34 4.88 -7.07
N ILE A 168 -2.57 4.34 -6.98
CA ILE A 168 -3.78 5.06 -7.38
C ILE A 168 -4.83 5.02 -6.29
N ALA A 169 -5.59 6.09 -6.19
CA ALA A 169 -6.71 6.19 -5.25
C ALA A 169 -7.96 6.78 -5.92
N ALA A 170 -9.13 6.33 -5.47
CA ALA A 170 -10.40 6.99 -5.73
C ALA A 170 -10.76 7.90 -4.54
N PRO A 171 -11.38 9.07 -4.77
CA PRO A 171 -11.81 9.98 -3.70
C PRO A 171 -12.66 9.29 -2.63
N GLU A 172 -13.58 8.40 -3.05
CA GLU A 172 -14.46 7.64 -2.16
C GLU A 172 -13.66 6.74 -1.21
N GLY A 173 -12.60 6.09 -1.71
CA GLY A 173 -11.74 5.24 -0.88
C GLY A 173 -10.94 6.04 0.13
N ILE A 174 -10.48 7.23 -0.25
CA ILE A 174 -9.79 8.15 0.65
C ILE A 174 -10.70 8.53 1.83
N GLU A 175 -11.97 8.86 1.57
CA GLU A 175 -12.90 9.22 2.64
C GLU A 175 -13.18 8.03 3.59
N VAL A 176 -13.28 6.80 3.07
CA VAL A 176 -13.45 5.61 3.91
C VAL A 176 -12.26 5.37 4.84
N VAL A 177 -11.02 5.42 4.31
CA VAL A 177 -9.84 5.17 5.14
C VAL A 177 -9.55 6.30 6.13
N LYS A 178 -9.95 7.53 5.84
CA LYS A 178 -9.87 8.64 6.81
C LYS A 178 -10.64 8.36 8.10
N GLN A 179 -11.73 7.59 8.03
CA GLN A 179 -12.50 7.20 9.23
C GLN A 179 -11.77 6.16 10.09
N ALA A 180 -10.97 5.29 9.46
CA ALA A 180 -10.17 4.28 10.15
C ALA A 180 -8.81 4.82 10.66
N LEU A 181 -8.35 5.95 10.15
CA LEU A 181 -7.07 6.55 10.47
C LEU A 181 -7.22 7.64 11.54
N SER A 182 -6.16 7.83 12.33
CA SER A 182 -6.06 8.94 13.27
C SER A 182 -5.70 10.26 12.57
N GLU A 183 -5.92 11.41 13.24
CA GLU A 183 -5.65 12.74 12.67
C GLU A 183 -4.17 12.97 12.28
N ASN A 184 -3.24 12.27 12.93
CA ASN A 184 -1.79 12.33 12.64
C ASN A 184 -1.36 11.35 11.54
N ALA A 185 -2.28 10.87 10.72
CA ALA A 185 -1.96 10.11 9.53
C ALA A 185 -1.82 11.02 8.30
N THR A 186 -0.95 10.59 7.37
CA THR A 186 -0.79 11.21 6.05
C THR A 186 -1.06 10.18 4.96
N ILE A 187 -1.84 10.55 3.95
CA ILE A 187 -2.13 9.70 2.79
C ILE A 187 -1.28 10.18 1.62
N TRP A 188 -0.56 9.26 0.97
CA TRP A 188 0.33 9.51 -0.16
C TRP A 188 -0.19 8.77 -1.39
N CYS A 189 -0.44 9.47 -2.49
CA CYS A 189 -0.94 8.89 -3.72
C CYS A 189 -0.04 9.29 -4.89
N ALA A 190 0.38 8.33 -5.73
CA ALA A 190 1.03 8.69 -6.98
C ALA A 190 0.05 9.37 -7.94
N ALA A 191 -1.23 8.97 -7.89
CA ALA A 191 -2.33 9.70 -8.52
C ALA A 191 -3.65 9.49 -7.77
N ILE A 192 -4.50 10.51 -7.77
CA ILE A 192 -5.91 10.44 -7.36
C ILE A 192 -6.74 10.54 -8.64
N ASP A 193 -7.52 9.51 -8.92
CA ASP A 193 -8.33 9.40 -10.13
C ASP A 193 -9.74 9.97 -9.93
N GLN A 194 -10.57 9.96 -11.00
CA GLN A 194 -11.87 10.62 -11.00
C GLN A 194 -12.90 9.97 -10.06
N GLY A 195 -12.78 8.66 -9.81
CA GLY A 195 -13.70 7.87 -9.00
C GLY A 195 -13.72 6.42 -9.45
N MET A 196 -14.85 5.74 -9.26
CA MET A 196 -15.02 4.33 -9.59
C MET A 196 -16.19 4.10 -10.56
N ASN A 197 -16.08 3.04 -11.38
CA ASN A 197 -17.20 2.56 -12.18
C ASN A 197 -18.18 1.70 -11.34
N GLU A 198 -19.26 1.20 -11.97
CA GLU A 198 -20.27 0.35 -11.33
C GLU A 198 -19.67 -0.93 -10.72
N GLN A 199 -18.63 -1.49 -11.35
CA GLN A 199 -17.92 -2.69 -10.88
C GLN A 199 -16.89 -2.40 -9.79
N LYS A 200 -16.79 -1.16 -9.30
CA LYS A 200 -15.86 -0.69 -8.28
C LYS A 200 -14.38 -0.72 -8.70
N TYR A 201 -14.09 -0.58 -9.98
CA TYR A 201 -12.76 -0.28 -10.49
C TYR A 201 -12.53 1.22 -10.55
N ILE A 202 -11.32 1.64 -10.20
CA ILE A 202 -10.87 3.04 -10.31
C ILE A 202 -10.84 3.45 -11.78
N VAL A 203 -11.34 4.63 -12.13
CA VAL A 203 -11.42 5.16 -13.50
C VAL A 203 -10.69 6.50 -13.56
N PRO A 204 -9.75 6.68 -14.50
CA PRO A 204 -9.32 5.78 -15.56
C PRO A 204 -8.53 4.56 -15.08
N GLY A 205 -7.89 4.62 -13.89
CA GLY A 205 -7.21 3.48 -13.28
C GLY A 205 -6.16 2.80 -14.14
N PHE A 206 -5.90 1.53 -13.86
CA PHE A 206 -5.09 0.62 -14.68
C PHE A 206 -5.63 -0.84 -14.64
N GLY A 207 -6.80 -1.09 -14.05
CA GLY A 207 -7.39 -2.43 -13.92
C GLY A 207 -7.13 -3.09 -12.57
N ASP A 208 -7.15 -4.45 -12.50
CA ASP A 208 -6.84 -5.22 -11.28
C ASP A 208 -5.33 -5.39 -11.12
N CYS A 209 -4.74 -4.69 -10.16
CA CYS A 209 -3.30 -4.74 -9.91
C CYS A 209 -2.80 -6.15 -9.56
N GLY A 210 -3.56 -6.90 -8.78
CA GLY A 210 -3.19 -8.25 -8.39
C GLY A 210 -3.10 -9.19 -9.58
N ASP A 211 -4.07 -9.12 -10.48
CA ASP A 211 -4.13 -9.93 -11.69
C ASP A 211 -3.08 -9.49 -12.73
N LEU A 212 -2.84 -8.19 -12.85
CA LEU A 212 -1.76 -7.65 -13.69
C LEU A 212 -0.37 -8.05 -13.18
N CYS A 213 -0.17 -8.11 -11.87
CA CYS A 213 1.09 -8.55 -11.27
C CYS A 213 1.33 -10.06 -11.37
N TYR A 214 0.30 -10.88 -11.12
CA TYR A 214 0.46 -12.30 -10.80
C TYR A 214 -0.42 -13.25 -11.61
N GLY A 215 -1.29 -12.72 -12.45
CA GLY A 215 -2.28 -13.49 -13.20
C GLY A 215 -3.61 -13.60 -12.48
N GLU A 216 -4.63 -13.90 -13.27
CA GLU A 216 -6.00 -14.00 -12.81
C GLU A 216 -6.17 -15.00 -11.67
N LYS A 217 -6.86 -14.58 -10.61
CA LYS A 217 -7.24 -15.44 -9.51
C LYS A 217 -8.49 -16.25 -9.84
N LEU A 218 -8.59 -17.48 -9.34
CA LEU A 218 -9.83 -18.25 -9.39
C LEU A 218 -10.91 -17.52 -8.57
N GLN A 219 -12.06 -17.27 -9.20
CA GLN A 219 -13.10 -16.40 -8.66
C GLN A 219 -13.85 -16.95 -7.44
N SER A 220 -13.74 -18.24 -7.11
CA SER A 220 -14.22 -18.79 -5.85
C SER A 220 -13.62 -20.16 -5.51
N PHE A 221 -13.33 -20.38 -4.22
CA PHE A 221 -13.00 -21.70 -3.67
C PHE A 221 -14.11 -22.74 -3.93
N ARG A 222 -15.39 -22.32 -4.01
CA ARG A 222 -16.53 -23.19 -4.38
C ARG A 222 -16.39 -23.78 -5.76
N LYS A 223 -16.04 -22.97 -6.78
CA LYS A 223 -15.81 -23.50 -8.15
C LYS A 223 -14.63 -24.47 -8.22
N VAL A 224 -13.64 -24.29 -7.34
CA VAL A 224 -12.51 -25.21 -7.23
C VAL A 224 -12.95 -26.52 -6.55
N ALA A 225 -13.70 -26.46 -5.46
CA ALA A 225 -14.25 -27.63 -4.78
C ALA A 225 -15.22 -28.42 -5.67
N GLU A 226 -16.08 -27.75 -6.43
CA GLU A 226 -16.99 -28.37 -7.42
C GLU A 226 -16.21 -29.03 -8.58
N LYS A 227 -15.08 -28.47 -8.99
CA LYS A 227 -14.26 -28.99 -10.10
C LYS A 227 -13.29 -30.10 -9.67
N TYR A 228 -12.82 -30.12 -8.42
CA TYR A 228 -11.79 -31.04 -7.94
C TYR A 228 -12.20 -31.79 -6.66
N GLY A 229 -13.33 -31.45 -6.04
CA GLY A 229 -13.89 -32.17 -4.91
C GLY A 229 -14.68 -33.39 -5.40
N LYS A 230 -14.08 -34.56 -5.25
CA LYS A 230 -14.84 -35.83 -5.17
C LYS A 230 -15.20 -36.06 -3.73
#